data_6407f0f53b7d627fdb4ab7d50b1292b6
#
_entry.id   6407f0f53b7d627fdb4ab7d50b1292b6
#
_cell.length_a   1.000
_cell.length_b   1.000
_cell.length_c   1.000
_cell.angle_alpha   90.00
_cell.angle_beta   90.00
_cell.angle_gamma   90.00
#
_symmetry.space_group_name_H-M   'P 1'
#
loop_
_entity.id
_entity.type
_entity.pdbx_description
1 polymer ?
#
loop_
_entity_poly.entity_id
_entity_poly.type
_entity_poly.pdbx_seq_one_letter_code
_entity_poly.pdbx_strand_id
1 'polypeptide(L)'
;LIISISAGLMAGLIFNPSFPNNFQFYWEQVVQIGLVNYQGVVAVGIEWYPMKLTDFITNNILSWILAVSAFGVFLWQIKIGGAVSKEKFGQIISLYIFSGLLAVMTLKSMRFIEYFAPFFILANAFLLDFSLPQNFSPMNEIQKFWKKNAVNKIIVSYLFITWLIVFVGKNMELRNFTIKGFNWQYLAGASEWLKQKTPNRSLIFHTQWSDWPMLFFHNDHNVYIAGMDPTFFYRYNQELYK
;
A
#
# COMPACT_ATOMS: atom_id res chain seq x y z
N LEU A 1 -1.78 26.70 -5.07
CA LEU A 1 -1.63 25.33 -4.52
C LEU A 1 -0.63 24.51 -5.35
N ILE A 2 -0.85 24.29 -6.67
CA ILE A 2 0.05 23.47 -7.52
C ILE A 2 1.48 24.02 -7.48
N ILE A 3 1.66 25.32 -7.66
CA ILE A 3 2.98 25.99 -7.60
C ILE A 3 3.65 25.76 -6.25
N SER A 4 2.91 25.90 -5.15
CA SER A 4 3.47 25.71 -3.79
C SER A 4 3.89 24.25 -3.54
N ILE A 5 3.11 23.28 -4.01
CA ILE A 5 3.43 21.85 -3.94
C ILE A 5 4.67 21.55 -4.78
N SER A 6 4.71 22.03 -6.03
CA SER A 6 5.86 21.82 -6.93
C SER A 6 7.13 22.46 -6.36
N ALA A 7 7.04 23.68 -5.84
CA ALA A 7 8.17 24.35 -5.20
C ALA A 7 8.67 23.61 -3.96
N GLY A 8 7.75 23.09 -3.12
CA GLY A 8 8.09 22.27 -1.96
C GLY A 8 8.77 20.95 -2.35
N LEU A 9 8.29 20.26 -3.37
CA LEU A 9 8.92 19.05 -3.91
C LEU A 9 10.32 19.33 -4.46
N MET A 10 10.47 20.37 -5.25
CA MET A 10 11.79 20.78 -5.78
C MET A 10 12.76 21.15 -4.68
N ALA A 11 12.30 21.93 -3.70
CA ALA A 11 13.12 22.27 -2.53
C ALA A 11 13.55 20.98 -1.77
N GLY A 12 12.62 20.06 -1.52
CA GLY A 12 12.92 18.79 -0.86
C GLY A 12 13.92 17.92 -1.63
N LEU A 13 13.88 17.96 -2.97
CA LEU A 13 14.86 17.25 -3.81
C LEU A 13 16.24 17.89 -3.74
N ILE A 14 16.34 19.22 -3.79
CA ILE A 14 17.60 19.97 -3.82
C ILE A 14 18.27 20.01 -2.44
N PHE A 15 17.50 20.23 -1.38
CA PHE A 15 18.02 20.27 0.00
C PHE A 15 18.15 18.88 0.63
N ASN A 16 18.02 17.81 -0.14
CA ASN A 16 18.26 16.45 0.31
C ASN A 16 19.76 16.25 0.60
N PRO A 17 20.15 15.66 1.77
CA PRO A 17 21.56 15.38 2.08
C PRO A 17 22.29 14.53 1.04
N SER A 18 21.56 13.73 0.25
CA SER A 18 22.09 12.88 -0.82
C SER A 18 22.09 13.55 -2.19
N PHE A 19 21.82 14.84 -2.28
CA PHE A 19 21.87 15.59 -3.55
C PHE A 19 23.31 15.62 -4.10
N PRO A 20 23.55 15.40 -5.41
CA PRO A 20 22.57 15.14 -6.49
C PRO A 20 22.25 13.65 -6.70
N ASN A 21 22.85 12.72 -5.94
CA ASN A 21 22.71 11.26 -6.14
C ASN A 21 21.29 10.75 -5.92
N ASN A 22 20.48 11.47 -5.14
CA ASN A 22 19.07 11.17 -4.94
C ASN A 22 18.25 11.17 -6.26
N PHE A 23 18.63 11.97 -7.27
CA PHE A 23 17.96 11.95 -8.57
C PHE A 23 18.16 10.61 -9.28
N GLN A 24 19.36 10.05 -9.26
CA GLN A 24 19.62 8.74 -9.83
C GLN A 24 18.82 7.67 -9.09
N PHE A 25 18.80 7.73 -7.75
CA PHE A 25 18.00 6.81 -6.94
C PHE A 25 16.51 6.85 -7.30
N TYR A 26 15.91 8.04 -7.36
CA TYR A 26 14.48 8.18 -7.72
C TYR A 26 14.21 7.76 -9.16
N TRP A 27 15.12 8.04 -10.09
CA TRP A 27 15.00 7.55 -11.45
C TRP A 27 14.94 6.02 -11.50
N GLU A 28 15.82 5.35 -10.79
CA GLU A 28 15.87 3.89 -10.73
C GLU A 28 14.63 3.31 -10.04
N GLN A 29 14.24 3.84 -8.90
CA GLN A 29 13.08 3.32 -8.16
C GLN A 29 11.74 3.61 -8.85
N VAL A 30 11.54 4.83 -9.32
CA VAL A 30 10.24 5.23 -9.86
C VAL A 30 10.12 4.86 -11.34
N VAL A 31 11.13 5.20 -12.13
CA VAL A 31 11.05 5.01 -13.59
C VAL A 31 11.44 3.59 -13.99
N GLN A 32 12.61 3.14 -13.60
CA GLN A 32 13.15 1.86 -14.06
C GLN A 32 12.39 0.67 -13.42
N ILE A 33 12.21 0.66 -12.12
CA ILE A 33 11.52 -0.43 -11.43
C ILE A 33 10.01 -0.24 -11.53
N GLY A 34 9.48 0.92 -11.16
CA GLY A 34 8.05 1.17 -11.07
C GLY A 34 7.32 1.28 -12.41
N LEU A 35 7.92 1.92 -13.41
CA LEU A 35 7.28 2.20 -14.71
C LEU A 35 7.75 1.29 -15.84
N VAL A 36 9.07 1.16 -16.03
CA VAL A 36 9.66 0.40 -17.16
C VAL A 36 9.63 -1.09 -16.91
N ASN A 37 9.63 -1.50 -15.64
CA ASN A 37 9.50 -2.90 -15.25
C ASN A 37 10.75 -3.76 -15.51
N TYR A 38 11.74 -3.65 -14.66
CA TYR A 38 12.94 -4.50 -14.68
C TYR A 38 12.70 -5.97 -14.28
N GLN A 39 11.47 -6.36 -13.98
CA GLN A 39 11.12 -7.70 -13.50
C GLN A 39 11.54 -8.82 -14.47
N GLY A 40 11.65 -8.53 -15.76
CA GLY A 40 12.12 -9.49 -16.75
C GLY A 40 13.64 -9.62 -16.84
N VAL A 41 14.40 -8.75 -16.16
CA VAL A 41 15.86 -8.68 -16.24
C VAL A 41 16.49 -8.98 -14.88
N VAL A 42 15.88 -8.52 -13.80
CA VAL A 42 16.38 -8.62 -12.43
C VAL A 42 15.30 -9.17 -11.52
N ALA A 43 15.64 -10.07 -10.62
CA ALA A 43 14.73 -10.57 -9.59
C ALA A 43 14.49 -9.49 -8.53
N VAL A 44 13.50 -8.63 -8.77
CA VAL A 44 13.06 -7.60 -7.82
C VAL A 44 12.17 -8.17 -6.72
N GLY A 45 11.86 -7.38 -5.69
CA GLY A 45 10.92 -7.77 -4.64
C GLY A 45 9.53 -8.10 -5.20
N ILE A 46 8.83 -9.04 -4.55
CA ILE A 46 7.52 -9.54 -5.00
C ILE A 46 6.49 -8.41 -5.15
N GLU A 47 6.61 -7.36 -4.35
CA GLU A 47 5.74 -6.19 -4.36
C GLU A 47 5.79 -5.40 -5.68
N TRP A 48 6.83 -5.58 -6.47
CA TRP A 48 6.97 -4.93 -7.78
C TRP A 48 6.30 -5.69 -8.91
N TYR A 49 5.89 -6.94 -8.68
CA TYR A 49 5.19 -7.73 -9.71
C TYR A 49 3.73 -7.30 -9.88
N PRO A 50 3.15 -7.53 -11.08
CA PRO A 50 1.75 -7.24 -11.35
C PRO A 50 0.79 -7.95 -10.39
N MET A 51 -0.24 -7.25 -9.93
CA MET A 51 -1.31 -7.83 -9.14
C MET A 51 -2.39 -8.42 -10.07
N LYS A 52 -2.84 -9.63 -9.80
CA LYS A 52 -3.99 -10.18 -10.51
C LYS A 52 -5.25 -9.39 -10.17
N LEU A 53 -6.11 -9.16 -11.16
CA LEU A 53 -7.35 -8.42 -10.98
C LEU A 53 -8.26 -9.06 -9.89
N THR A 54 -8.30 -10.39 -9.82
CA THR A 54 -9.02 -11.12 -8.78
C THR A 54 -8.52 -10.73 -7.38
N ASP A 55 -7.21 -10.74 -7.18
CA ASP A 55 -6.58 -10.43 -5.89
C ASP A 55 -6.76 -8.94 -5.54
N PHE A 56 -6.69 -8.06 -6.55
CA PHE A 56 -6.96 -6.64 -6.39
C PHE A 56 -8.39 -6.39 -5.88
N ILE A 57 -9.38 -7.08 -6.43
CA ILE A 57 -10.78 -6.94 -6.00
C ILE A 57 -10.99 -7.58 -4.62
N THR A 58 -10.53 -8.82 -4.41
CA THR A 58 -10.80 -9.56 -3.18
C THR A 58 -10.08 -8.98 -1.97
N ASN A 59 -8.85 -8.51 -2.13
CA ASN A 59 -8.09 -7.87 -1.04
C ASN A 59 -8.66 -6.51 -0.64
N ASN A 60 -9.38 -5.84 -1.56
CA ASN A 60 -10.00 -4.54 -1.31
C ASN A 60 -11.54 -4.61 -1.24
N ILE A 61 -12.12 -5.78 -0.98
CA ILE A 61 -13.59 -5.99 -1.06
C ILE A 61 -14.37 -4.99 -0.21
N LEU A 62 -13.90 -4.65 0.99
CA LEU A 62 -14.56 -3.67 1.86
C LEU A 62 -14.55 -2.26 1.27
N SER A 63 -13.46 -1.87 0.62
CA SER A 63 -13.36 -0.59 -0.08
C SER A 63 -14.30 -0.52 -1.29
N TRP A 64 -14.49 -1.63 -2.00
CA TRP A 64 -15.45 -1.73 -3.10
C TRP A 64 -16.91 -1.68 -2.60
N ILE A 65 -17.22 -2.33 -1.49
CA ILE A 65 -18.55 -2.25 -0.86
C ILE A 65 -18.83 -0.79 -0.44
N LEU A 66 -17.85 -0.11 0.15
CA LEU A 66 -17.96 1.30 0.50
C LEU A 66 -18.22 2.16 -0.75
N ALA A 67 -17.50 1.90 -1.85
CA ALA A 67 -17.65 2.61 -3.11
C ALA A 67 -19.06 2.44 -3.71
N VAL A 68 -19.55 1.22 -3.77
CA VAL A 68 -20.91 0.93 -4.27
C VAL A 68 -21.96 1.62 -3.40
N SER A 69 -21.77 1.59 -2.07
CA SER A 69 -22.66 2.26 -1.12
C SER A 69 -22.65 3.78 -1.28
N ALA A 70 -21.44 4.38 -1.37
CA ALA A 70 -21.28 5.82 -1.56
C ALA A 70 -21.91 6.30 -2.87
N PHE A 71 -21.68 5.56 -3.95
CA PHE A 71 -22.25 5.86 -5.25
C PHE A 71 -23.78 5.69 -5.27
N GLY A 72 -24.31 4.66 -4.60
CA GLY A 72 -25.75 4.45 -4.44
C GLY A 72 -26.43 5.62 -3.70
N VAL A 73 -25.84 6.09 -2.60
CA VAL A 73 -26.32 7.27 -1.86
C VAL A 73 -26.26 8.53 -2.72
N PHE A 74 -25.19 8.72 -3.48
CA PHE A 74 -25.02 9.84 -4.39
C PHE A 74 -26.11 9.87 -5.49
N LEU A 75 -26.37 8.72 -6.15
CA LEU A 75 -27.42 8.62 -7.15
C LEU A 75 -28.81 8.89 -6.55
N TRP A 76 -29.05 8.38 -5.34
CA TRP A 76 -30.29 8.65 -4.62
C TRP A 76 -30.46 10.14 -4.33
N GLN A 77 -29.39 10.82 -3.87
CA GLN A 77 -29.39 12.28 -3.62
C GLN A 77 -29.71 13.08 -4.87
N ILE A 78 -29.14 12.72 -6.01
CA ILE A 78 -29.45 13.37 -7.31
C ILE A 78 -30.94 13.18 -7.65
N LYS A 79 -31.47 11.97 -7.47
CA LYS A 79 -32.87 11.64 -7.78
C LYS A 79 -33.87 12.48 -6.97
N ILE A 80 -33.54 12.83 -5.73
CA ILE A 80 -34.43 13.65 -4.86
C ILE A 80 -34.20 15.16 -5.04
N GLY A 81 -33.40 15.57 -6.04
CA GLY A 81 -33.19 16.99 -6.36
C GLY A 81 -32.21 17.71 -5.43
N GLY A 82 -31.31 16.98 -4.77
CA GLY A 82 -30.28 17.56 -3.91
C GLY A 82 -29.33 18.49 -4.70
N ALA A 83 -29.01 19.64 -4.11
CA ALA A 83 -28.08 20.60 -4.72
C ALA A 83 -26.64 20.08 -4.64
N VAL A 84 -25.95 20.07 -5.79
CA VAL A 84 -24.55 19.65 -5.91
C VAL A 84 -23.65 20.89 -5.95
N SER A 85 -22.81 21.09 -4.92
CA SER A 85 -21.78 22.14 -4.95
C SER A 85 -20.69 21.78 -5.96
N LYS A 86 -20.48 22.65 -6.96
CA LYS A 86 -19.48 22.45 -8.03
C LYS A 86 -18.05 22.30 -7.47
N GLU A 87 -17.71 23.06 -6.43
CA GLU A 87 -16.37 23.03 -5.84
C GLU A 87 -16.08 21.70 -5.15
N LYS A 88 -16.97 21.24 -4.27
CA LYS A 88 -16.84 19.94 -3.59
C LYS A 88 -16.85 18.80 -4.61
N PHE A 89 -17.67 18.87 -5.63
CA PHE A 89 -17.71 17.86 -6.69
C PHE A 89 -16.39 17.78 -7.47
N GLY A 90 -15.74 18.92 -7.76
CA GLY A 90 -14.41 18.94 -8.37
C GLY A 90 -13.35 18.25 -7.52
N GLN A 91 -13.36 18.43 -6.21
CA GLN A 91 -12.45 17.75 -5.29
C GLN A 91 -12.66 16.22 -5.30
N ILE A 92 -13.90 15.77 -5.28
CA ILE A 92 -14.25 14.35 -5.32
C ILE A 92 -13.78 13.71 -6.63
N ILE A 93 -14.06 14.35 -7.77
CA ILE A 93 -13.59 13.89 -9.09
C ILE A 93 -12.06 13.77 -9.11
N SER A 94 -11.35 14.77 -8.59
CA SER A 94 -9.88 14.74 -8.54
C SER A 94 -9.36 13.56 -7.73
N LEU A 95 -9.99 13.25 -6.59
CA LEU A 95 -9.64 12.07 -5.78
C LEU A 95 -9.92 10.75 -6.50
N TYR A 96 -11.04 10.65 -7.24
CA TYR A 96 -11.35 9.44 -8.01
C TYR A 96 -10.41 9.26 -9.20
N ILE A 97 -10.05 10.35 -9.92
CA ILE A 97 -9.06 10.28 -11.00
C ILE A 97 -7.71 9.81 -10.44
N PHE A 98 -7.26 10.39 -9.33
CA PHE A 98 -6.01 9.99 -8.70
C PHE A 98 -6.04 8.54 -8.21
N SER A 99 -7.13 8.12 -7.55
CA SER A 99 -7.33 6.72 -7.16
C SER A 99 -7.37 5.78 -8.36
N GLY A 100 -7.97 6.19 -9.47
CA GLY A 100 -7.99 5.42 -10.72
C GLY A 100 -6.58 5.23 -11.31
N LEU A 101 -5.76 6.26 -11.32
CA LEU A 101 -4.36 6.16 -11.72
C LEU A 101 -3.58 5.19 -10.82
N LEU A 102 -3.77 5.30 -9.50
CA LEU A 102 -3.15 4.38 -8.54
C LEU A 102 -3.66 2.94 -8.70
N ALA A 103 -4.93 2.73 -9.06
CA ALA A 103 -5.47 1.41 -9.38
C ALA A 103 -4.75 0.78 -10.59
N VAL A 104 -4.58 1.54 -11.67
CA VAL A 104 -3.82 1.08 -12.84
C VAL A 104 -2.38 0.75 -12.47
N MET A 105 -1.74 1.60 -11.66
CA MET A 105 -0.38 1.35 -11.17
C MET A 105 -0.32 0.11 -10.27
N THR A 106 -1.34 -0.14 -9.44
CA THR A 106 -1.42 -1.34 -8.59
C THR A 106 -1.52 -2.63 -9.42
N LEU A 107 -2.29 -2.61 -10.49
CA LEU A 107 -2.36 -3.75 -11.42
C LEU A 107 -1.03 -4.02 -12.10
N LYS A 108 -0.20 -2.99 -12.31
CA LYS A 108 1.15 -3.11 -12.86
C LYS A 108 2.17 -3.53 -11.79
N SER A 109 2.03 -3.05 -10.57
CA SER A 109 2.93 -3.32 -9.45
C SER A 109 2.14 -3.30 -8.13
N MET A 110 2.16 -4.41 -7.40
CA MET A 110 1.41 -4.58 -6.13
C MET A 110 1.76 -3.51 -5.10
N ARG A 111 2.96 -2.93 -5.15
CA ARG A 111 3.41 -1.91 -4.20
C ARG A 111 2.50 -0.69 -4.15
N PHE A 112 1.87 -0.34 -5.27
CA PHE A 112 0.99 0.83 -5.32
C PHE A 112 -0.34 0.66 -4.58
N ILE A 113 -0.66 -0.55 -4.09
CA ILE A 113 -1.86 -0.78 -3.27
C ILE A 113 -1.82 0.01 -1.96
N GLU A 114 -0.62 0.25 -1.41
CA GLU A 114 -0.40 1.05 -0.19
C GLU A 114 -0.90 2.50 -0.35
N TYR A 115 -0.90 3.00 -1.58
CA TYR A 115 -1.41 4.32 -1.93
C TYR A 115 -2.84 4.26 -2.42
N PHE A 116 -3.18 3.27 -3.26
CA PHE A 116 -4.53 3.12 -3.81
C PHE A 116 -5.58 3.02 -2.70
N ALA A 117 -5.41 2.11 -1.75
CA ALA A 117 -6.43 1.81 -0.77
C ALA A 117 -6.83 3.05 0.08
N PRO A 118 -5.90 3.81 0.70
CA PRO A 118 -6.28 4.98 1.48
C PRO A 118 -6.90 6.10 0.63
N PHE A 119 -6.39 6.37 -0.57
CA PHE A 119 -6.98 7.41 -1.43
C PHE A 119 -8.35 7.02 -1.96
N PHE A 120 -8.57 5.75 -2.26
CA PHE A 120 -9.88 5.24 -2.69
C PHE A 120 -10.91 5.29 -1.56
N ILE A 121 -10.52 4.91 -0.34
CA ILE A 121 -11.38 5.04 0.85
C ILE A 121 -11.71 6.52 1.10
N LEU A 122 -10.73 7.40 1.01
CA LEU A 122 -10.92 8.83 1.20
C LEU A 122 -11.89 9.41 0.15
N ALA A 123 -11.73 9.06 -1.13
CA ALA A 123 -12.65 9.49 -2.19
C ALA A 123 -14.10 9.08 -1.89
N ASN A 124 -14.30 7.83 -1.45
CA ASN A 124 -15.63 7.34 -1.09
C ASN A 124 -16.19 8.01 0.16
N ALA A 125 -15.37 8.30 1.17
CA ALA A 125 -15.78 9.02 2.37
C ALA A 125 -16.22 10.45 2.02
N PHE A 126 -15.48 11.16 1.17
CA PHE A 126 -15.86 12.48 0.68
C PHE A 126 -17.15 12.45 -0.16
N LEU A 127 -17.33 11.42 -0.99
CA LEU A 127 -18.56 11.25 -1.75
C LEU A 127 -19.78 11.02 -0.83
N LEU A 128 -19.61 10.24 0.23
CA LEU A 128 -20.66 10.03 1.24
C LEU A 128 -20.98 11.31 2.00
N ASP A 129 -19.96 12.02 2.51
CA ASP A 129 -20.15 13.30 3.22
C ASP A 129 -20.87 14.33 2.35
N PHE A 130 -20.49 14.38 1.07
CA PHE A 130 -21.14 15.25 0.11
C PHE A 130 -22.59 14.89 -0.19
N SER A 131 -22.91 13.60 -0.19
CA SER A 131 -24.22 13.05 -0.57
C SER A 131 -25.21 13.00 0.59
N LEU A 132 -24.72 13.06 1.83
CA LEU A 132 -25.58 12.99 3.01
C LEU A 132 -26.04 14.40 3.44
N PRO A 133 -27.27 14.54 3.98
CA PRO A 133 -27.74 15.81 4.56
C PRO A 133 -26.82 16.28 5.68
N GLN A 134 -26.61 17.60 5.83
CA GLN A 134 -25.74 18.17 6.87
C GLN A 134 -26.10 17.72 8.28
N ASN A 135 -27.37 17.42 8.54
CA ASN A 135 -27.86 16.95 9.84
C ASN A 135 -27.97 15.42 9.91
N PHE A 136 -27.35 14.68 8.96
CA PHE A 136 -27.37 13.22 8.95
C PHE A 136 -26.54 12.68 10.11
N SER A 137 -27.18 11.91 10.98
CA SER A 137 -26.54 11.16 12.05
C SER A 137 -26.73 9.66 11.80
N PRO A 138 -25.68 8.94 11.40
CA PRO A 138 -25.78 7.50 11.16
C PRO A 138 -26.34 6.75 12.37
N MET A 139 -25.95 7.14 13.58
CA MET A 139 -26.41 6.51 14.81
C MET A 139 -27.91 6.70 15.02
N ASN A 140 -28.42 7.92 14.76
CA ASN A 140 -29.86 8.20 14.90
C ASN A 140 -30.67 7.41 13.86
N GLU A 141 -30.19 7.29 12.64
CA GLU A 141 -30.89 6.53 11.61
C GLU A 141 -30.87 5.02 11.88
N ILE A 142 -29.73 4.48 12.36
CA ILE A 142 -29.65 3.08 12.82
C ILE A 142 -30.61 2.86 13.99
N GLN A 143 -30.69 3.79 14.95
CA GLN A 143 -31.61 3.68 16.09
C GLN A 143 -33.08 3.72 15.64
N LYS A 144 -33.43 4.63 14.72
CA LYS A 144 -34.79 4.68 14.15
C LYS A 144 -35.14 3.38 13.45
N PHE A 145 -34.21 2.88 12.59
CA PHE A 145 -34.41 1.63 11.88
C PHE A 145 -34.52 0.43 12.83
N TRP A 146 -33.67 0.37 13.86
CA TRP A 146 -33.71 -0.64 14.91
C TRP A 146 -35.03 -0.66 15.67
N LYS A 147 -35.58 0.51 16.01
CA LYS A 147 -36.80 0.62 16.77
C LYS A 147 -38.07 0.32 15.97
N LYS A 148 -38.01 0.28 14.65
CA LYS A 148 -39.17 0.19 13.77
C LYS A 148 -39.88 -1.16 13.88
N ASN A 149 -39.20 -2.28 13.87
CA ASN A 149 -39.78 -3.62 13.99
C ASN A 149 -38.73 -4.69 14.35
N ALA A 150 -39.18 -5.92 14.65
CA ALA A 150 -38.29 -7.02 15.02
C ALA A 150 -37.37 -7.46 13.88
N VAL A 151 -37.82 -7.40 12.62
CA VAL A 151 -37.03 -7.78 11.45
C VAL A 151 -35.83 -6.84 11.29
N ASN A 152 -36.05 -5.53 11.49
CA ASN A 152 -34.96 -4.55 11.40
C ASN A 152 -33.90 -4.79 12.49
N LYS A 153 -34.29 -5.19 13.68
CA LYS A 153 -33.35 -5.60 14.74
C LYS A 153 -32.50 -6.77 14.32
N ILE A 154 -33.12 -7.80 13.72
CA ILE A 154 -32.40 -8.98 13.22
C ILE A 154 -31.40 -8.57 12.14
N ILE A 155 -31.81 -7.74 11.18
CA ILE A 155 -30.95 -7.26 10.10
C ILE A 155 -29.72 -6.51 10.65
N VAL A 156 -29.93 -5.54 11.53
CA VAL A 156 -28.81 -4.76 12.11
C VAL A 156 -27.89 -5.65 12.94
N SER A 157 -28.47 -6.57 13.76
CA SER A 157 -27.66 -7.53 14.53
C SER A 157 -26.85 -8.44 13.60
N TYR A 158 -27.44 -8.95 12.55
CA TYR A 158 -26.76 -9.81 11.57
C TYR A 158 -25.59 -9.08 10.89
N LEU A 159 -25.84 -7.85 10.41
CA LEU A 159 -24.80 -7.03 9.78
C LEU A 159 -23.65 -6.72 10.75
N PHE A 160 -23.97 -6.37 12.00
CA PHE A 160 -22.96 -6.10 13.03
C PHE A 160 -22.14 -7.35 13.38
N ILE A 161 -22.81 -8.51 13.55
CA ILE A 161 -22.12 -9.77 13.84
C ILE A 161 -21.24 -10.18 12.68
N THR A 162 -21.73 -10.08 11.44
CA THR A 162 -20.95 -10.39 10.22
C THR A 162 -19.72 -9.48 10.13
N TRP A 163 -19.89 -8.17 10.35
CA TRP A 163 -18.78 -7.23 10.39
C TRP A 163 -17.75 -7.61 11.46
N LEU A 164 -18.23 -7.94 12.67
CA LEU A 164 -17.36 -8.34 13.78
C LEU A 164 -16.56 -9.62 13.46
N ILE A 165 -17.20 -10.61 12.86
CA ILE A 165 -16.55 -11.86 12.45
C ILE A 165 -15.45 -11.57 11.42
N VAL A 166 -15.75 -10.78 10.40
CA VAL A 166 -14.77 -10.40 9.37
C VAL A 166 -13.61 -9.60 9.97
N PHE A 167 -13.93 -8.63 10.84
CA PHE A 167 -12.91 -7.81 11.51
C PHE A 167 -12.00 -8.64 12.39
N VAL A 168 -12.55 -9.50 13.24
CA VAL A 168 -11.77 -10.40 14.10
C VAL A 168 -10.96 -11.39 13.26
N GLY A 169 -11.56 -12.00 12.24
CA GLY A 169 -10.89 -12.94 11.35
C GLY A 169 -9.67 -12.31 10.65
N LYS A 170 -9.82 -11.10 10.10
CA LYS A 170 -8.72 -10.39 9.44
C LYS A 170 -7.62 -9.98 10.43
N ASN A 171 -7.97 -9.56 11.63
CA ASN A 171 -6.97 -9.25 12.67
C ASN A 171 -6.22 -10.51 13.14
N MET A 172 -6.89 -11.66 13.24
CA MET A 172 -6.23 -12.93 13.58
C MET A 172 -5.31 -13.41 12.46
N GLU A 173 -5.73 -13.28 11.20
CA GLU A 173 -4.90 -13.57 10.04
C GLU A 173 -3.63 -12.71 10.04
N LEU A 174 -3.77 -11.40 10.19
CA LEU A 174 -2.66 -10.45 10.28
C LEU A 174 -1.72 -10.78 11.45
N ARG A 175 -2.27 -11.05 12.63
CA ARG A 175 -1.52 -11.44 13.81
C ARG A 175 -0.71 -12.74 13.56
N ASN A 176 -1.35 -13.75 12.98
CA ASN A 176 -0.69 -15.02 12.67
C ASN A 176 0.40 -14.84 11.63
N PHE A 177 0.18 -14.02 10.61
CA PHE A 177 1.19 -13.65 9.64
C PHE A 177 2.38 -12.96 10.30
N THR A 178 2.13 -11.98 11.17
CA THR A 178 3.19 -11.24 11.88
C THR A 178 3.99 -12.12 12.84
N ILE A 179 3.32 -13.01 13.59
CA ILE A 179 4.00 -13.89 14.56
C ILE A 179 4.78 -15.01 13.86
N LYS A 180 4.23 -15.59 12.79
CA LYS A 180 4.85 -16.72 12.06
C LYS A 180 5.76 -16.26 10.92
N GLY A 181 5.61 -15.02 10.46
CA GLY A 181 6.22 -14.53 9.23
C GLY A 181 7.72 -14.33 9.29
N PHE A 182 8.32 -14.17 10.47
CA PHE A 182 9.74 -13.86 10.59
C PHE A 182 10.41 -14.78 11.62
N ASN A 183 11.24 -15.69 11.13
CA ASN A 183 12.13 -16.47 12.00
C ASN A 183 13.39 -15.66 12.28
N TRP A 184 13.43 -14.99 13.43
CA TRP A 184 14.58 -14.19 13.86
C TRP A 184 15.87 -14.99 14.03
N GLN A 185 15.80 -16.32 14.12
CA GLN A 185 16.95 -17.22 14.17
C GLN A 185 17.43 -17.64 12.76
N TYR A 186 16.73 -17.20 11.71
CA TYR A 186 17.13 -17.51 10.33
C TYR A 186 18.53 -16.96 10.06
N LEU A 187 19.43 -17.83 9.58
CA LEU A 187 20.84 -17.55 9.30
C LEU A 187 21.70 -17.17 10.53
N ALA A 188 21.19 -17.22 11.77
CA ALA A 188 21.97 -16.88 12.95
C ALA A 188 23.22 -17.78 13.10
N GLY A 189 23.07 -19.09 12.92
CA GLY A 189 24.19 -20.03 12.99
C GLY A 189 25.25 -19.82 11.91
N ALA A 190 24.82 -19.55 10.67
CA ALA A 190 25.73 -19.23 9.57
C ALA A 190 26.49 -17.91 9.83
N SER A 191 25.77 -16.91 10.32
CA SER A 191 26.34 -15.61 10.66
C SER A 191 27.37 -15.69 11.78
N GLU A 192 27.07 -16.46 12.82
CA GLU A 192 28.00 -16.67 13.93
C GLU A 192 29.26 -17.43 13.46
N TRP A 193 29.10 -18.47 12.63
CA TRP A 193 30.23 -19.19 12.03
C TRP A 193 31.11 -18.25 11.20
N LEU A 194 30.51 -17.41 10.33
CA LEU A 194 31.25 -16.43 9.55
C LEU A 194 32.03 -15.45 10.44
N LYS A 195 31.41 -14.95 11.49
CA LYS A 195 32.03 -14.01 12.43
C LYS A 195 33.26 -14.61 13.11
N GLN A 196 33.24 -15.92 13.41
CA GLN A 196 34.35 -16.62 14.05
C GLN A 196 35.45 -17.09 13.09
N LYS A 197 35.09 -17.37 11.84
CA LYS A 197 35.98 -18.04 10.87
C LYS A 197 36.52 -17.16 9.78
N THR A 198 36.05 -15.91 9.67
CA THR A 198 36.53 -14.96 8.65
C THR A 198 37.15 -13.73 9.28
N PRO A 199 38.20 -13.13 8.67
CA PRO A 199 38.73 -11.86 9.11
C PRO A 199 37.67 -10.73 9.09
N ASN A 200 37.87 -9.71 9.93
CA ASN A 200 37.00 -8.56 9.94
C ASN A 200 36.93 -7.92 8.56
N ARG A 201 35.71 -7.50 8.14
CA ARG A 201 35.41 -6.89 6.85
C ARG A 201 35.66 -7.81 5.64
N SER A 202 35.74 -9.11 5.81
CA SER A 202 35.75 -10.05 4.70
C SER A 202 34.47 -9.89 3.89
N LEU A 203 34.61 -9.89 2.56
CA LEU A 203 33.47 -9.85 1.64
C LEU A 203 32.80 -11.22 1.57
N ILE A 204 31.52 -11.28 1.94
CA ILE A 204 30.70 -12.48 1.90
C ILE A 204 29.81 -12.46 0.66
N PHE A 205 29.92 -13.49 -0.14
CA PHE A 205 29.01 -13.75 -1.25
C PHE A 205 27.81 -14.55 -0.76
N HIS A 206 26.61 -14.09 -1.09
CA HIS A 206 25.37 -14.84 -0.85
C HIS A 206 24.52 -14.83 -2.12
N THR A 207 23.86 -15.94 -2.39
CA THR A 207 23.10 -16.16 -3.63
C THR A 207 21.70 -15.58 -3.61
N GLN A 208 21.16 -15.36 -2.41
CA GLN A 208 19.82 -14.83 -2.22
C GLN A 208 19.91 -13.43 -1.62
N TRP A 209 19.61 -12.41 -2.43
CA TRP A 209 19.72 -11.01 -2.00
C TRP A 209 18.84 -10.68 -0.79
N SER A 210 17.68 -11.34 -0.66
CA SER A 210 16.76 -11.16 0.48
C SER A 210 17.31 -11.69 1.81
N ASP A 211 18.40 -12.45 1.81
CA ASP A 211 19.06 -12.94 3.03
C ASP A 211 19.91 -11.87 3.72
N TRP A 212 20.31 -10.84 2.99
CA TRP A 212 21.16 -9.77 3.49
C TRP A 212 20.69 -9.13 4.80
N PRO A 213 19.41 -8.78 5.01
CA PRO A 213 18.98 -8.15 6.26
C PRO A 213 19.24 -9.04 7.48
N MET A 214 19.04 -10.36 7.35
CA MET A 214 19.25 -11.30 8.44
C MET A 214 20.74 -11.62 8.66
N LEU A 215 21.51 -11.75 7.59
CA LEU A 215 22.95 -11.90 7.67
C LEU A 215 23.56 -10.69 8.37
N PHE A 216 23.21 -9.48 7.97
CA PHE A 216 23.71 -8.23 8.55
C PHE A 216 23.24 -8.04 10.00
N PHE A 217 21.98 -8.38 10.30
CA PHE A 217 21.44 -8.29 11.66
C PHE A 217 22.21 -9.15 12.67
N HIS A 218 22.63 -10.35 12.26
CA HIS A 218 23.39 -11.27 13.13
C HIS A 218 24.89 -11.05 13.05
N ASN A 219 25.41 -10.44 11.98
CA ASN A 219 26.84 -10.31 11.76
C ASN A 219 27.18 -9.03 11.01
N ASP A 220 27.56 -8.00 11.73
CA ASP A 220 28.09 -6.73 11.25
C ASP A 220 29.63 -6.74 11.08
N HIS A 221 30.29 -7.87 11.40
CA HIS A 221 31.74 -8.06 11.29
C HIS A 221 32.19 -8.15 9.82
N ASN A 222 31.34 -8.68 8.96
CA ASN A 222 31.61 -8.88 7.53
C ASN A 222 30.93 -7.84 6.64
N VAL A 223 31.38 -7.76 5.39
CA VAL A 223 30.78 -6.97 4.32
C VAL A 223 30.09 -7.91 3.34
N TYR A 224 28.93 -7.54 2.83
CA TYR A 224 28.13 -8.38 1.94
C TYR A 224 28.14 -7.82 0.53
N ILE A 225 28.22 -8.71 -0.48
CA ILE A 225 28.34 -8.30 -1.90
C ILE A 225 27.10 -7.57 -2.41
N ALA A 226 25.92 -7.92 -1.92
CA ALA A 226 24.67 -7.29 -2.27
C ALA A 226 23.85 -7.07 -1.01
N GLY A 227 23.36 -5.86 -0.85
CA GLY A 227 22.35 -5.50 0.13
C GLY A 227 21.25 -4.75 -0.60
N MET A 228 20.05 -4.67 -0.05
CA MET A 228 18.92 -3.98 -0.64
C MET A 228 18.40 -4.66 -1.92
N ASP A 229 17.91 -3.86 -2.89
CA ASP A 229 17.34 -4.33 -4.14
C ASP A 229 18.44 -4.72 -5.14
N PRO A 230 18.35 -5.88 -5.79
CA PRO A 230 19.36 -6.36 -6.77
C PRO A 230 19.51 -5.44 -7.98
N THR A 231 18.57 -4.54 -8.25
CA THR A 231 18.64 -3.55 -9.32
C THR A 231 19.88 -2.67 -9.19
N PHE A 232 20.24 -2.29 -7.96
CA PHE A 232 21.44 -1.48 -7.71
C PHE A 232 22.72 -2.23 -8.08
N PHE A 233 22.79 -3.51 -7.75
CA PHE A 233 23.92 -4.36 -8.12
C PHE A 233 24.00 -4.57 -9.63
N TYR A 234 22.87 -4.88 -10.28
CA TYR A 234 22.78 -4.99 -11.73
C TYR A 234 23.24 -3.72 -12.45
N ARG A 235 22.84 -2.55 -11.95
CA ARG A 235 23.27 -1.26 -12.51
C ARG A 235 24.74 -0.96 -12.30
N TYR A 236 25.29 -1.38 -11.16
CA TYR A 236 26.68 -1.20 -10.84
C TYR A 236 27.59 -2.05 -11.74
N ASN A 237 27.27 -3.34 -11.89
CA ASN A 237 28.03 -4.26 -12.72
C ASN A 237 27.17 -5.42 -13.23
N GLN A 238 26.77 -5.34 -14.51
CA GLN A 238 25.92 -6.35 -15.14
C GLN A 238 26.62 -7.69 -15.36
N GLU A 239 27.94 -7.70 -15.51
CA GLU A 239 28.71 -8.94 -15.70
C GLU A 239 28.83 -9.73 -14.41
N LEU A 240 29.03 -9.04 -13.28
CA LEU A 240 29.05 -9.69 -11.97
C LEU A 240 27.67 -10.15 -11.51
N TYR A 241 26.61 -9.54 -12.02
CA TYR A 241 25.24 -9.90 -11.69
C TYR A 241 24.78 -11.20 -12.38
N LYS A 242 25.27 -11.47 -13.58
CA LYS A 242 24.97 -12.69 -14.37
C LYS A 242 25.70 -13.91 -13.82
#